data_33d055869065c0e028824d9471f8a456
#
_entry.id   33d055869065c0e028824d9471f8a456
#
_cell.length_a   1.000
_cell.length_b   1.000
_cell.length_c   1.000
_cell.angle_alpha   90.00
_cell.angle_beta   90.00
_cell.angle_gamma   90.00
#
_symmetry.space_group_name_H-M   'P 1'
#
loop_
_entity.id
_entity.type
_entity.pdbx_description
1 polymer ?
#
loop_
_entity_poly.entity_id
_entity_poly.type
_entity_poly.pdbx_seq_one_letter_code
_entity_poly.pdbx_strand_id
1 'polypeptide(L)'
;MARNKYPEETVKLILDVATHLFVEKGYDATSLQDIINETHLSKGAIYHHFSSKEEIFEAIFHRIGEENTTALAKVRDDKSLNGLEKLRAIFKAALFNSNQSLMLTVTPCLLDNPRFLAMQIAQLYQIVAPKFIQPILQQGMDDGSIQATNPRELAEAIMVLSNVWLNPLVSMTDEAGMRNRCETFNDLLQGVGINQFLDDEMIKGYISYCKSQHTA
;
A
#
# COMPACT_ATOMS: atom_id res chain seq x y z
N MET A 1 -36.86 -16.27 8.55
CA MET A 1 -35.53 -15.68 8.69
C MET A 1 -35.59 -14.24 8.21
N ALA A 2 -35.33 -13.27 9.06
CA ALA A 2 -35.35 -11.87 8.66
C ALA A 2 -34.19 -11.64 7.64
N ARG A 3 -34.56 -11.21 6.44
CA ARG A 3 -33.62 -10.82 5.38
C ARG A 3 -32.80 -9.64 5.92
N ASN A 4 -31.46 -9.76 5.93
CA ASN A 4 -30.58 -8.70 6.40
C ASN A 4 -30.92 -7.41 5.61
N LYS A 5 -31.39 -6.38 6.35
CA LYS A 5 -31.93 -5.15 5.74
C LYS A 5 -30.81 -4.26 5.15
N TYR A 6 -29.56 -4.49 5.61
CA TYR A 6 -28.38 -3.70 5.22
C TYR A 6 -27.16 -4.63 5.04
N PRO A 7 -27.04 -5.36 3.94
CA PRO A 7 -25.91 -6.28 3.71
C PRO A 7 -24.56 -5.55 3.67
N GLU A 8 -24.51 -4.32 3.16
CA GLU A 8 -23.28 -3.50 3.07
C GLU A 8 -22.78 -3.05 4.46
N GLU A 9 -23.67 -2.68 5.37
CA GLU A 9 -23.31 -2.34 6.76
C GLU A 9 -22.75 -3.54 7.51
N THR A 10 -23.27 -4.73 7.25
CA THR A 10 -22.78 -5.96 7.86
C THR A 10 -21.39 -6.31 7.34
N VAL A 11 -21.17 -6.23 6.03
CA VAL A 11 -19.84 -6.43 5.45
C VAL A 11 -18.84 -5.44 6.02
N LYS A 12 -19.20 -4.15 6.06
CA LYS A 12 -18.35 -3.11 6.67
C LYS A 12 -17.98 -3.44 8.10
N LEU A 13 -18.96 -3.80 8.94
CA LEU A 13 -18.71 -4.18 10.34
C LEU A 13 -17.73 -5.36 10.46
N ILE A 14 -17.91 -6.41 9.63
CA ILE A 14 -17.03 -7.57 9.64
C ILE A 14 -15.60 -7.16 9.27
N LEU A 15 -15.43 -6.36 8.21
CA LEU A 15 -14.12 -5.90 7.76
C LEU A 15 -13.43 -4.98 8.78
N ASP A 16 -14.18 -4.07 9.43
CA ASP A 16 -13.64 -3.15 10.43
C ASP A 16 -13.16 -3.90 11.68
N VAL A 17 -13.97 -4.83 12.18
CA VAL A 17 -13.61 -5.68 13.33
C VAL A 17 -12.44 -6.59 13.00
N ALA A 18 -12.45 -7.24 11.84
CA ALA A 18 -11.34 -8.10 11.42
C ALA A 18 -10.03 -7.31 11.26
N THR A 19 -10.11 -6.11 10.69
CA THR A 19 -8.96 -5.20 10.59
C THR A 19 -8.39 -4.87 11.96
N HIS A 20 -9.24 -4.52 12.93
CA HIS A 20 -8.82 -4.24 14.31
C HIS A 20 -8.12 -5.45 14.95
N LEU A 21 -8.72 -6.64 14.84
CA LEU A 21 -8.16 -7.88 15.40
C LEU A 21 -6.82 -8.25 14.73
N PHE A 22 -6.70 -8.07 13.41
CA PHE A 22 -5.45 -8.33 12.71
C PHE A 22 -4.32 -7.38 13.14
N VAL A 23 -4.64 -6.11 13.40
CA VAL A 23 -3.67 -5.14 13.92
C VAL A 23 -3.26 -5.44 15.35
N GLU A 24 -4.22 -5.82 16.21
CA GLU A 24 -4.00 -6.02 17.65
C GLU A 24 -3.31 -7.35 17.96
N LYS A 25 -3.75 -8.44 17.32
CA LYS A 25 -3.31 -9.82 17.64
C LYS A 25 -2.41 -10.43 16.57
N GLY A 26 -2.35 -9.82 15.36
CA GLY A 26 -1.75 -10.42 14.18
C GLY A 26 -2.74 -11.28 13.39
N TYR A 27 -2.48 -11.44 12.08
CA TYR A 27 -3.32 -12.23 11.19
C TYR A 27 -3.39 -13.70 11.59
N ASP A 28 -2.24 -14.34 11.87
CA ASP A 28 -2.17 -15.77 12.19
C ASP A 28 -2.85 -16.12 13.51
N ALA A 29 -2.70 -15.27 14.51
CA ALA A 29 -3.29 -15.46 15.83
C ALA A 29 -4.80 -15.14 15.86
N THR A 30 -5.36 -14.52 14.83
CA THR A 30 -6.79 -14.22 14.72
C THR A 30 -7.54 -15.36 14.04
N SER A 31 -8.55 -15.91 14.66
CA SER A 31 -9.44 -16.92 14.10
C SER A 31 -10.73 -16.29 13.57
N LEU A 32 -11.42 -17.00 12.67
CA LEU A 32 -12.78 -16.62 12.23
C LEU A 32 -13.75 -16.58 13.42
N GLN A 33 -13.53 -17.42 14.46
CA GLN A 33 -14.34 -17.43 15.67
C GLN A 33 -14.14 -16.16 16.50
N ASP A 34 -12.93 -15.59 16.55
CA ASP A 34 -12.68 -14.30 17.21
C ASP A 34 -13.47 -13.18 16.53
N ILE A 35 -13.49 -13.17 15.19
CA ILE A 35 -14.27 -12.19 14.42
C ILE A 35 -15.76 -12.35 14.68
N ILE A 36 -16.28 -13.58 14.74
CA ILE A 36 -17.69 -13.87 15.09
C ILE A 36 -18.02 -13.32 16.47
N ASN A 37 -17.16 -13.60 17.45
CA ASN A 37 -17.38 -13.17 18.83
C ASN A 37 -17.38 -11.64 18.97
N GLU A 38 -16.43 -10.97 18.33
CA GLU A 38 -16.26 -9.52 18.45
C GLU A 38 -17.33 -8.74 17.66
N THR A 39 -17.78 -9.25 16.52
CA THR A 39 -18.89 -8.63 15.76
C THR A 39 -20.24 -8.79 16.42
N HIS A 40 -20.40 -9.72 17.36
CA HIS A 40 -21.68 -10.14 17.94
C HIS A 40 -22.71 -10.62 16.92
N LEU A 41 -22.27 -10.96 15.72
CA LEU A 41 -23.11 -11.53 14.66
C LEU A 41 -23.27 -13.04 14.84
N SER A 42 -24.37 -13.59 14.30
CA SER A 42 -24.50 -15.04 14.26
C SER A 42 -23.47 -15.66 13.30
N LYS A 43 -23.02 -16.89 13.60
CA LYS A 43 -22.14 -17.66 12.71
C LYS A 43 -22.68 -17.70 11.29
N GLY A 44 -24.00 -17.94 11.13
CA GLY A 44 -24.64 -17.96 9.81
C GLY A 44 -24.60 -16.63 9.08
N ALA A 45 -24.63 -15.49 9.79
CA ALA A 45 -24.53 -14.17 9.18
C ALA A 45 -23.11 -13.92 8.62
N ILE A 46 -22.07 -14.33 9.34
CA ILE A 46 -20.68 -14.22 8.85
C ILE A 46 -20.47 -15.13 7.65
N TYR A 47 -20.84 -16.43 7.77
CA TYR A 47 -20.66 -17.41 6.68
C TYR A 47 -21.50 -17.12 5.43
N HIS A 48 -22.53 -16.28 5.53
CA HIS A 48 -23.29 -15.80 4.38
C HIS A 48 -22.44 -14.83 3.50
N HIS A 49 -21.52 -14.09 4.10
CA HIS A 49 -20.68 -13.10 3.41
C HIS A 49 -19.27 -13.61 3.13
N PHE A 50 -18.70 -14.37 4.06
CA PHE A 50 -17.31 -14.83 3.99
C PHE A 50 -17.19 -16.27 4.47
N SER A 51 -16.63 -17.13 3.66
CA SER A 51 -16.46 -18.56 3.99
C SER A 51 -15.20 -18.83 4.84
N SER A 52 -14.23 -17.90 4.83
CA SER A 52 -12.95 -18.06 5.51
C SER A 52 -12.37 -16.73 5.97
N LYS A 53 -11.34 -16.79 6.85
CA LYS A 53 -10.55 -15.65 7.28
C LYS A 53 -9.79 -15.02 6.10
N GLU A 54 -9.34 -15.84 5.20
CA GLU A 54 -8.64 -15.46 3.98
C GLU A 54 -9.52 -14.57 3.09
N GLU A 55 -10.79 -14.91 2.89
CA GLU A 55 -11.73 -14.08 2.11
C GLU A 55 -11.98 -12.72 2.77
N ILE A 56 -12.07 -12.67 4.09
CA ILE A 56 -12.17 -11.41 4.83
C ILE A 56 -10.91 -10.57 4.60
N PHE A 57 -9.74 -11.19 4.69
CA PHE A 57 -8.47 -10.52 4.47
C PHE A 57 -8.36 -9.97 3.03
N GLU A 58 -8.72 -10.76 2.03
CA GLU A 58 -8.77 -10.32 0.63
C GLU A 58 -9.69 -9.12 0.43
N ALA A 59 -10.87 -9.14 1.08
CA ALA A 59 -11.81 -8.03 1.01
C ALA A 59 -11.28 -6.76 1.70
N ILE A 60 -10.57 -6.88 2.82
CA ILE A 60 -9.88 -5.77 3.49
C ILE A 60 -8.80 -5.20 2.55
N PHE A 61 -7.99 -6.07 1.96
CA PHE A 61 -6.92 -5.66 1.04
C PHE A 61 -7.49 -4.93 -0.19
N HIS A 62 -8.60 -5.42 -0.73
CA HIS A 62 -9.28 -4.78 -1.85
C HIS A 62 -9.82 -3.39 -1.48
N ARG A 63 -10.47 -3.25 -0.31
CA ARG A 63 -10.97 -1.97 0.22
C ARG A 63 -9.84 -0.94 0.35
N ILE A 64 -8.71 -1.33 0.94
CA ILE A 64 -7.53 -0.46 1.06
C ILE A 64 -7.02 -0.06 -0.32
N GLY A 65 -7.00 -0.99 -1.27
CA GLY A 65 -6.62 -0.70 -2.66
C GLY A 65 -7.53 0.33 -3.32
N GLU A 66 -8.84 0.27 -3.11
CA GLU A 66 -9.80 1.25 -3.61
C GLU A 66 -9.63 2.63 -2.96
N GLU A 67 -9.42 2.69 -1.65
CA GLU A 67 -9.12 3.93 -0.93
C GLU A 67 -7.83 4.57 -1.46
N ASN A 68 -6.78 3.77 -1.63
CA ASN A 68 -5.51 4.22 -2.18
C ASN A 68 -5.68 4.74 -3.62
N THR A 69 -6.38 4.03 -4.50
CA THR A 69 -6.60 4.49 -5.88
C THR A 69 -7.40 5.78 -5.94
N THR A 70 -8.33 6.00 -5.02
CA THR A 70 -9.07 7.27 -4.88
C THR A 70 -8.14 8.42 -4.48
N ALA A 71 -7.23 8.18 -3.54
CA ALA A 71 -6.22 9.18 -3.14
C ALA A 71 -5.23 9.48 -4.28
N LEU A 72 -4.76 8.45 -4.98
CA LEU A 72 -3.87 8.58 -6.14
C LEU A 72 -4.53 9.38 -7.28
N ALA A 73 -5.82 9.16 -7.54
CA ALA A 73 -6.57 9.89 -8.56
C ALA A 73 -6.63 11.39 -8.24
N LYS A 74 -6.85 11.77 -6.98
CA LYS A 74 -6.86 13.17 -6.55
C LYS A 74 -5.53 13.87 -6.86
N VAL A 75 -4.41 13.22 -6.56
CA VAL A 75 -3.08 13.78 -6.85
C VAL A 75 -2.82 13.84 -8.35
N ARG A 76 -3.13 12.77 -9.10
CA ARG A 76 -2.96 12.74 -10.55
C ARG A 76 -3.73 13.88 -11.24
N ASP A 77 -4.95 14.13 -10.80
CA ASP A 77 -5.86 15.09 -11.43
C ASP A 77 -5.71 16.54 -10.90
N ASP A 78 -4.82 16.76 -9.92
CA ASP A 78 -4.51 18.10 -9.39
C ASP A 78 -3.75 18.92 -10.43
N LYS A 79 -4.39 19.99 -10.92
CA LYS A 79 -3.84 20.88 -11.95
C LYS A 79 -2.84 21.90 -11.41
N SER A 80 -2.70 22.03 -10.09
CA SER A 80 -1.77 22.97 -9.48
C SER A 80 -0.35 22.43 -9.39
N LEU A 81 -0.15 21.11 -9.57
CA LEU A 81 1.12 20.42 -9.44
C LEU A 81 1.67 20.01 -10.81
N ASN A 82 3.00 20.18 -11.01
CA ASN A 82 3.70 19.60 -12.15
C ASN A 82 3.93 18.08 -11.95
N GLY A 83 4.43 17.39 -12.99
CA GLY A 83 4.56 15.94 -12.94
C GLY A 83 5.47 15.43 -11.82
N LEU A 84 6.60 16.10 -11.57
CA LEU A 84 7.53 15.73 -10.48
C LEU A 84 6.91 15.96 -9.10
N GLU A 85 6.21 17.07 -8.92
CA GLU A 85 5.49 17.37 -7.66
C GLU A 85 4.40 16.34 -7.38
N LYS A 86 3.64 15.93 -8.39
CA LYS A 86 2.64 14.85 -8.26
C LYS A 86 3.27 13.53 -7.87
N LEU A 87 4.37 13.17 -8.53
CA LEU A 87 5.06 11.92 -8.22
C LEU A 87 5.55 11.90 -6.77
N ARG A 88 6.16 12.99 -6.29
CA ARG A 88 6.56 13.16 -4.88
C ARG A 88 5.37 13.11 -3.92
N ALA A 89 4.27 13.79 -4.25
CA ALA A 89 3.08 13.83 -3.42
C ALA A 89 2.46 12.42 -3.23
N ILE A 90 2.44 11.59 -4.26
CA ILE A 90 1.98 10.19 -4.18
C ILE A 90 2.84 9.40 -3.20
N PHE A 91 4.17 9.50 -3.31
CA PHE A 91 5.08 8.76 -2.45
C PHE A 91 5.03 9.24 -1.00
N LYS A 92 4.93 10.56 -0.77
CA LYS A 92 4.68 11.12 0.56
C LYS A 92 3.38 10.60 1.16
N ALA A 93 2.29 10.66 0.41
CA ALA A 93 1.00 10.17 0.87
C ALA A 93 1.05 8.67 1.21
N ALA A 94 1.72 7.84 0.41
CA ALA A 94 1.88 6.42 0.69
C ALA A 94 2.72 6.17 1.95
N LEU A 95 3.79 6.94 2.15
CA LEU A 95 4.71 6.80 3.28
C LEU A 95 4.08 7.25 4.61
N PHE A 96 3.21 8.27 4.60
CA PHE A 96 2.57 8.84 5.79
C PHE A 96 1.06 8.52 5.90
N ASN A 97 0.62 7.43 5.28
CA ASN A 97 -0.78 7.00 5.29
C ASN A 97 -1.25 6.58 6.69
N SER A 98 -2.52 6.87 7.00
CA SER A 98 -3.19 6.44 8.24
C SER A 98 -3.28 4.91 8.39
N ASN A 99 -3.21 4.16 7.29
CA ASN A 99 -3.21 2.70 7.28
C ASN A 99 -1.82 2.07 7.56
N GLN A 100 -0.84 2.88 7.97
CA GLN A 100 0.53 2.42 8.22
C GLN A 100 0.60 1.27 9.23
N SER A 101 -0.11 1.36 10.35
CA SER A 101 -0.14 0.31 11.37
C SER A 101 -0.67 -1.02 10.82
N LEU A 102 -1.71 -0.96 9.99
CA LEU A 102 -2.25 -2.14 9.33
C LEU A 102 -1.24 -2.73 8.34
N MET A 103 -0.57 -1.90 7.55
CA MET A 103 0.45 -2.36 6.61
C MET A 103 1.64 -3.02 7.33
N LEU A 104 2.08 -2.47 8.46
CA LEU A 104 3.15 -3.06 9.29
C LEU A 104 2.78 -4.46 9.79
N THR A 105 1.52 -4.66 10.16
CA THR A 105 1.04 -5.96 10.67
C THR A 105 0.78 -6.98 9.57
N VAL A 106 0.31 -6.52 8.42
CA VAL A 106 -0.19 -7.37 7.34
C VAL A 106 0.91 -7.76 6.34
N THR A 107 1.89 -6.88 6.10
CA THR A 107 2.94 -7.14 5.10
C THR A 107 3.76 -8.41 5.39
N PRO A 108 4.16 -8.76 6.62
CA PRO A 108 4.81 -10.04 6.89
C PRO A 108 3.97 -11.23 6.41
N CYS A 109 2.65 -11.20 6.67
CA CYS A 109 1.73 -12.25 6.22
C CYS A 109 1.61 -12.33 4.69
N LEU A 110 1.79 -11.18 3.99
CA LEU A 110 1.80 -11.16 2.52
C LEU A 110 3.00 -11.93 1.95
N LEU A 111 4.15 -11.88 2.61
CA LEU A 111 5.35 -12.58 2.16
C LEU A 111 5.24 -14.10 2.36
N ASP A 112 4.57 -14.52 3.43
CA ASP A 112 4.35 -15.94 3.74
C ASP A 112 3.22 -16.55 2.89
N ASN A 113 2.37 -15.73 2.27
CA ASN A 113 1.27 -16.19 1.42
C ASN A 113 1.48 -15.78 -0.05
N PRO A 114 1.89 -16.71 -0.93
CA PRO A 114 2.13 -16.43 -2.34
C PRO A 114 0.94 -15.82 -3.09
N ARG A 115 -0.29 -16.12 -2.67
CA ARG A 115 -1.51 -15.57 -3.28
C ARG A 115 -1.62 -14.07 -3.02
N PHE A 116 -1.39 -13.61 -1.80
CA PHE A 116 -1.45 -12.19 -1.46
C PHE A 116 -0.33 -11.40 -2.14
N LEU A 117 0.87 -11.97 -2.18
CA LEU A 117 1.98 -11.36 -2.91
C LEU A 117 1.64 -11.21 -4.41
N ALA A 118 1.05 -12.23 -5.03
CA ALA A 118 0.61 -12.16 -6.42
C ALA A 118 -0.46 -11.09 -6.65
N MET A 119 -1.43 -10.94 -5.71
CA MET A 119 -2.44 -9.89 -5.77
C MET A 119 -1.81 -8.49 -5.69
N GLN A 120 -0.85 -8.28 -4.79
CA GLN A 120 -0.13 -7.01 -4.67
C GLN A 120 0.64 -6.68 -5.94
N ILE A 121 1.39 -7.63 -6.48
CA ILE A 121 2.13 -7.44 -7.74
C ILE A 121 1.16 -7.14 -8.90
N ALA A 122 0.05 -7.88 -9.00
CA ALA A 122 -0.96 -7.63 -10.03
C ALA A 122 -1.54 -6.21 -9.91
N GLN A 123 -1.82 -5.73 -8.70
CA GLN A 123 -2.32 -4.37 -8.48
C GLN A 123 -1.29 -3.30 -8.93
N LEU A 124 -0.01 -3.49 -8.63
CA LEU A 124 1.04 -2.57 -9.06
C LEU A 124 1.10 -2.47 -10.59
N TYR A 125 1.14 -3.61 -11.28
CA TYR A 125 1.32 -3.65 -12.75
C TYR A 125 0.05 -3.34 -13.54
N GLN A 126 -1.13 -3.74 -13.05
CA GLN A 126 -2.38 -3.62 -13.81
C GLN A 126 -3.16 -2.34 -13.47
N ILE A 127 -2.91 -1.75 -12.31
CA ILE A 127 -3.68 -0.60 -11.83
C ILE A 127 -2.78 0.59 -11.53
N VAL A 128 -1.85 0.47 -10.58
CA VAL A 128 -1.13 1.65 -10.07
C VAL A 128 -0.17 2.22 -11.11
N ALA A 129 0.70 1.41 -11.67
CA ALA A 129 1.66 1.87 -12.66
C ALA A 129 0.97 2.47 -13.90
N PRO A 130 0.04 1.78 -14.60
CA PRO A 130 -0.53 2.31 -15.84
C PRO A 130 -1.55 3.43 -15.65
N LYS A 131 -2.31 3.43 -14.55
CA LYS A 131 -3.40 4.41 -14.38
C LYS A 131 -2.99 5.67 -13.62
N PHE A 132 -1.89 5.62 -12.85
CA PHE A 132 -1.49 6.74 -11.98
C PHE A 132 -0.04 7.18 -12.25
N ILE A 133 0.93 6.28 -12.17
CA ILE A 133 2.34 6.67 -12.24
C ILE A 133 2.75 7.02 -13.67
N GLN A 134 2.40 6.21 -14.65
CA GLN A 134 2.72 6.47 -16.06
C GLN A 134 2.15 7.81 -16.56
N PRO A 135 0.86 8.17 -16.34
CA PRO A 135 0.33 9.48 -16.74
C PRO A 135 1.03 10.65 -16.06
N ILE A 136 1.43 10.50 -14.79
CA ILE A 136 2.17 11.53 -14.06
C ILE A 136 3.59 11.71 -14.62
N LEU A 137 4.28 10.60 -14.92
CA LEU A 137 5.58 10.65 -15.59
C LEU A 137 5.48 11.30 -16.96
N GLN A 138 4.47 10.94 -17.76
CA GLN A 138 4.22 11.56 -19.05
C GLN A 138 3.98 13.07 -18.92
N GLN A 139 3.14 13.49 -17.97
CA GLN A 139 2.94 14.91 -17.69
C GLN A 139 4.26 15.60 -17.34
N GLY A 140 5.10 14.98 -16.48
CA GLY A 140 6.39 15.56 -16.10
C GLY A 140 7.37 15.70 -17.27
N MET A 141 7.32 14.77 -18.24
CA MET A 141 8.07 14.87 -19.48
C MET A 141 7.53 16.01 -20.36
N ASP A 142 6.23 16.17 -20.45
CA ASP A 142 5.58 17.20 -21.27
C ASP A 142 5.75 18.61 -20.67
N ASP A 143 5.74 18.75 -19.35
CA ASP A 143 5.92 20.04 -18.63
C ASP A 143 7.41 20.35 -18.33
N GLY A 144 8.32 19.43 -18.65
CA GLY A 144 9.76 19.59 -18.48
C GLY A 144 10.28 19.39 -17.05
N SER A 145 9.44 19.01 -16.09
CA SER A 145 9.83 18.73 -14.71
C SER A 145 10.54 17.38 -14.55
N ILE A 146 10.40 16.48 -15.52
CA ILE A 146 11.05 15.17 -15.61
C ILE A 146 11.72 15.05 -16.98
N GLN A 147 12.99 14.64 -17.02
CA GLN A 147 13.77 14.49 -18.26
C GLN A 147 13.99 13.02 -18.64
N ALA A 148 13.08 12.15 -18.27
CA ALA A 148 13.14 10.72 -18.52
C ALA A 148 12.58 10.35 -19.91
N THR A 149 12.73 9.07 -20.25
CA THR A 149 12.12 8.42 -21.41
C THR A 149 11.36 7.17 -20.95
N ASN A 150 10.52 6.60 -21.82
CA ASN A 150 9.83 5.34 -21.56
C ASN A 150 8.97 5.38 -20.26
N PRO A 151 7.93 6.25 -20.19
CA PRO A 151 7.17 6.48 -18.97
C PRO A 151 6.48 5.22 -18.42
N ARG A 152 6.14 4.25 -19.27
CA ARG A 152 5.53 3.00 -18.86
C ARG A 152 6.53 2.12 -18.11
N GLU A 153 7.65 1.81 -18.72
CA GLU A 153 8.69 0.94 -18.16
C GLU A 153 9.28 1.57 -16.89
N LEU A 154 9.43 2.90 -16.91
CA LEU A 154 9.89 3.65 -15.74
C LEU A 154 8.86 3.60 -14.59
N ALA A 155 7.56 3.70 -14.88
CA ALA A 155 6.51 3.55 -13.87
C ALA A 155 6.55 2.17 -13.22
N GLU A 156 6.67 1.11 -14.02
CA GLU A 156 6.78 -0.27 -13.54
C GLU A 156 8.03 -0.45 -12.66
N ALA A 157 9.19 0.04 -13.11
CA ALA A 157 10.44 -0.06 -12.37
C ALA A 157 10.38 0.69 -11.03
N ILE A 158 9.88 1.93 -11.02
CA ILE A 158 9.71 2.73 -9.79
C ILE A 158 8.80 1.98 -8.80
N MET A 159 7.69 1.43 -9.27
CA MET A 159 6.74 0.73 -8.40
C MET A 159 7.34 -0.54 -7.80
N VAL A 160 8.09 -1.33 -8.55
CA VAL A 160 8.78 -2.52 -8.04
C VAL A 160 9.86 -2.13 -7.04
N LEU A 161 10.72 -1.19 -7.39
CA LEU A 161 11.81 -0.76 -6.51
C LEU A 161 11.28 -0.17 -5.19
N SER A 162 10.23 0.64 -5.23
CA SER A 162 9.67 1.26 -4.03
C SER A 162 8.91 0.28 -3.14
N ASN A 163 8.16 -0.66 -3.72
CA ASN A 163 7.31 -1.57 -2.94
C ASN A 163 8.03 -2.86 -2.51
N VAL A 164 9.12 -3.23 -3.16
CA VAL A 164 9.87 -4.44 -2.84
C VAL A 164 11.23 -4.10 -2.24
N TRP A 165 12.07 -3.35 -2.94
CA TRP A 165 13.46 -3.12 -2.52
C TRP A 165 13.60 -2.05 -1.44
N LEU A 166 12.86 -0.92 -1.52
CA LEU A 166 12.83 0.11 -0.47
C LEU A 166 11.96 -0.29 0.73
N ASN A 167 11.09 -1.29 0.59
CA ASN A 167 10.18 -1.66 1.65
C ASN A 167 10.94 -2.46 2.75
N PRO A 168 11.12 -1.90 3.96
CA PRO A 168 11.85 -2.58 5.03
C PRO A 168 11.13 -3.85 5.53
N LEU A 169 9.82 -3.97 5.27
CA LEU A 169 9.03 -5.15 5.63
C LEU A 169 9.33 -6.34 4.70
N VAL A 170 9.73 -6.07 3.46
CA VAL A 170 10.10 -7.11 2.50
C VAL A 170 11.57 -7.50 2.64
N SER A 171 12.44 -6.55 2.91
CA SER A 171 13.88 -6.78 3.05
C SER A 171 14.41 -6.01 4.24
N MET A 172 14.53 -6.69 5.38
CA MET A 172 14.99 -6.10 6.64
C MET A 172 16.37 -5.44 6.47
N THR A 173 16.52 -4.27 7.08
CA THR A 173 17.80 -3.52 7.12
C THR A 173 17.80 -2.62 8.34
N ASP A 174 18.98 -2.17 8.77
CA ASP A 174 19.13 -1.15 9.81
C ASP A 174 18.94 0.29 9.26
N GLU A 175 19.02 1.27 10.13
CA GLU A 175 18.85 2.68 9.75
C GLU A 175 19.90 3.14 8.73
N ALA A 176 21.15 2.69 8.86
CA ALA A 176 22.22 3.05 7.94
C ALA A 176 21.98 2.42 6.56
N GLY A 177 21.60 1.15 6.54
CA GLY A 177 21.24 0.44 5.32
C GLY A 177 20.03 1.05 4.63
N MET A 178 18.99 1.47 5.37
CA MET A 178 17.83 2.16 4.78
C MET A 178 18.21 3.51 4.19
N ARG A 179 19.05 4.29 4.88
CA ARG A 179 19.58 5.55 4.33
C ARG A 179 20.30 5.32 3.02
N ASN A 180 21.22 4.36 2.98
CA ASN A 180 21.96 4.00 1.76
C ASN A 180 21.02 3.56 0.61
N ARG A 181 19.95 2.82 0.92
CA ARG A 181 18.94 2.47 -0.09
C ARG A 181 18.22 3.68 -0.63
N CYS A 182 17.80 4.63 0.23
CA CYS A 182 17.14 5.85 -0.21
C CYS A 182 18.05 6.71 -1.08
N GLU A 183 19.33 6.85 -0.70
CA GLU A 183 20.34 7.56 -1.48
C GLU A 183 20.56 6.87 -2.84
N THR A 184 20.76 5.56 -2.85
CA THR A 184 20.90 4.78 -4.09
C THR A 184 19.66 4.89 -4.98
N PHE A 185 18.46 4.90 -4.39
CA PHE A 185 17.22 5.09 -5.16
C PHE A 185 17.16 6.47 -5.81
N ASN A 186 17.57 7.53 -5.09
CA ASN A 186 17.69 8.86 -5.66
C ASN A 186 18.71 8.91 -6.81
N ASP A 187 19.87 8.26 -6.66
CA ASP A 187 20.90 8.20 -7.70
C ASP A 187 20.40 7.48 -8.96
N LEU A 188 19.69 6.35 -8.78
CA LEU A 188 19.07 5.61 -9.89
C LEU A 188 18.05 6.47 -10.63
N LEU A 189 17.18 7.18 -9.91
CA LEU A 189 16.17 8.04 -10.52
C LEU A 189 16.79 9.29 -11.16
N GLN A 190 17.83 9.86 -10.56
CA GLN A 190 18.59 10.95 -11.18
C GLN A 190 19.25 10.50 -12.49
N GLY A 191 19.78 9.28 -12.53
CA GLY A 191 20.38 8.68 -13.73
C GLY A 191 19.40 8.53 -14.90
N VAL A 192 18.09 8.48 -14.62
CA VAL A 192 17.02 8.44 -15.61
C VAL A 192 16.22 9.74 -15.72
N GLY A 193 16.75 10.86 -15.17
CA GLY A 193 16.20 12.20 -15.34
C GLY A 193 15.13 12.64 -14.34
N ILE A 194 15.00 11.96 -13.19
CA ILE A 194 14.16 12.36 -12.07
C ILE A 194 15.04 12.83 -10.92
N ASN A 195 15.21 14.15 -10.78
CA ASN A 195 16.13 14.71 -9.80
C ASN A 195 15.51 14.85 -8.41
N GLN A 196 16.32 14.58 -7.35
CA GLN A 196 15.97 14.81 -5.94
C GLN A 196 14.58 14.25 -5.57
N PHE A 197 14.34 12.99 -5.89
CA PHE A 197 13.00 12.39 -5.75
C PHE A 197 12.57 12.22 -4.29
N LEU A 198 13.39 11.52 -3.47
CA LEU A 198 13.15 11.42 -2.04
C LEU A 198 13.81 12.61 -1.33
N ASP A 199 13.01 13.43 -0.66
CA ASP A 199 13.50 14.49 0.20
C ASP A 199 13.86 13.98 1.61
N ASP A 200 14.45 14.84 2.44
CA ASP A 200 14.88 14.49 3.80
C ASP A 200 13.73 14.00 4.69
N GLU A 201 12.51 14.50 4.48
CA GLU A 201 11.33 14.09 5.23
C GLU A 201 10.94 12.66 4.87
N MET A 202 10.94 12.33 3.58
CA MET A 202 10.67 10.99 3.08
C MET A 202 11.74 9.99 3.54
N ILE A 203 13.01 10.35 3.48
CA ILE A 203 14.11 9.52 3.98
C ILE A 203 13.96 9.23 5.47
N LYS A 204 13.63 10.25 6.28
CA LYS A 204 13.31 10.07 7.70
C LYS A 204 12.11 9.17 7.93
N GLY A 205 11.08 9.27 7.09
CA GLY A 205 9.93 8.39 7.10
C GLY A 205 10.33 6.93 6.88
N TYR A 206 11.09 6.61 5.85
CA TYR A 206 11.60 5.25 5.60
C TYR A 206 12.43 4.72 6.76
N ILE A 207 13.31 5.55 7.35
CA ILE A 207 14.13 5.16 8.51
C ILE A 207 13.24 4.88 9.74
N SER A 208 12.17 5.65 9.95
CA SER A 208 11.26 5.42 11.08
C SER A 208 10.54 4.08 11.00
N TYR A 209 10.26 3.59 9.78
CA TYR A 209 9.72 2.25 9.55
C TYR A 209 10.67 1.13 10.03
N CYS A 210 11.99 1.31 9.86
CA CYS A 210 12.96 0.33 10.34
C CYS A 210 12.97 0.23 11.87
N LYS A 211 12.74 1.34 12.59
CA LYS A 211 12.73 1.37 14.06
C LYS A 211 11.54 0.63 14.66
N SER A 212 10.37 0.76 14.06
CA SER A 212 9.15 0.12 14.55
C SER A 212 9.20 -1.41 14.50
N GLN A 213 10.11 -1.98 13.71
CA GLN A 213 10.28 -3.44 13.58
C GLN A 213 11.20 -4.07 14.63
N HIS A 214 12.10 -3.28 15.25
CA HIS A 214 13.01 -3.79 16.26
C HIS A 214 12.43 -3.77 17.68
N THR A 215 11.19 -3.26 17.84
CA THR A 215 10.50 -3.13 19.12
C THR A 215 9.29 -4.07 19.26
N ALA A 216 9.01 -4.89 18.29
CA ALA A 216 7.99 -5.93 18.30
C ALA A 216 8.65 -7.32 18.29
#